data_a771d6eef32a76f9c59a53f98d5ec5b5
#
_entry.id   a771d6eef32a76f9c59a53f98d5ec5b5
#
_cell.length_a   1.000
_cell.length_b   1.000
_cell.length_c   1.000
_cell.angle_alpha   90.00
_cell.angle_beta   90.00
_cell.angle_gamma   90.00
#
_symmetry.space_group_name_H-M   'P 1'
#
loop_
_entity.id
_entity.type
_entity.pdbx_description
1 polymer ?
#
loop_
_entity_poly.entity_id
_entity_poly.type
_entity_poly.pdbx_seq_one_letter_code
_entity_poly.pdbx_strand_id
1 'polypeptide(L)'
;MTTITTTILMFDKRFLFILLLILFFLGMAFPCQGKMFGLFYGCNGDDLLYAEEDVKALASLYRKNNGNVILIRGDKAVKSTILKYLTIQSKACSEDDIFIFAYSGHGGKNCISTYNCILDFATVKKTITSYCKARRKVFILDCCFSGNFANVSKLGHNGSTVIITSARKNEMSSETSDGHGELTQCIIDAFNGQADFNHDKRITVRELYDFCKDKRMTSHVTIKGLFNDNMLLYTIKK
;
A
#
# COMPACT_ATOMS: atom_id res chain seq x y z
N MET A 1 -47.74 33.40 -50.95
CA MET A 1 -46.37 32.85 -51.06
C MET A 1 -45.52 33.50 -50.00
N THR A 2 -45.34 32.79 -48.90
CA THR A 2 -44.59 33.27 -47.71
C THR A 2 -43.22 32.58 -47.74
N THR A 3 -42.19 33.36 -47.96
CA THR A 3 -40.80 32.90 -48.02
C THR A 3 -40.26 32.75 -46.57
N ILE A 4 -39.97 31.52 -46.18
CA ILE A 4 -39.34 31.22 -44.89
C ILE A 4 -37.83 31.37 -45.10
N THR A 5 -37.28 32.42 -44.48
CA THR A 5 -35.81 32.68 -44.47
C THR A 5 -35.19 31.83 -43.37
N THR A 6 -34.47 30.79 -43.76
CA THR A 6 -33.71 29.91 -42.83
C THR A 6 -32.43 30.66 -42.43
N THR A 7 -32.36 31.19 -41.23
CA THR A 7 -31.15 31.79 -40.66
C THR A 7 -30.23 30.68 -40.18
N ILE A 8 -29.17 30.37 -40.94
CA ILE A 8 -28.12 29.46 -40.53
C ILE A 8 -27.25 30.18 -39.52
N LEU A 9 -27.34 29.83 -38.26
CA LEU A 9 -26.42 30.28 -37.23
C LEU A 9 -25.02 29.74 -37.52
N MET A 10 -24.17 30.57 -38.10
CA MET A 10 -22.73 30.32 -38.23
C MET A 10 -22.12 30.43 -36.80
N PHE A 11 -21.98 29.32 -36.12
CA PHE A 11 -21.18 29.28 -34.89
C PHE A 11 -19.72 29.58 -35.24
N ASP A 12 -19.15 30.61 -34.59
CA ASP A 12 -17.74 30.95 -34.72
C ASP A 12 -16.88 29.72 -34.38
N LYS A 13 -15.98 29.37 -35.32
CA LYS A 13 -15.07 28.22 -35.14
C LYS A 13 -14.27 28.33 -33.84
N ARG A 14 -13.99 29.54 -33.37
CA ARG A 14 -13.34 29.82 -32.09
C ARG A 14 -14.22 29.43 -30.90
N PHE A 15 -15.52 29.68 -30.96
CA PHE A 15 -16.47 29.29 -29.93
C PHE A 15 -16.62 27.74 -29.84
N LEU A 16 -16.70 27.08 -31.01
CA LEU A 16 -16.75 25.64 -31.06
C LEU A 16 -15.46 24.99 -30.51
N PHE A 17 -14.29 25.59 -30.85
CA PHE A 17 -13.00 25.11 -30.32
C PHE A 17 -12.87 25.31 -28.82
N ILE A 18 -13.32 26.44 -28.28
CA ILE A 18 -13.34 26.69 -26.81
C ILE A 18 -14.30 25.75 -26.12
N LEU A 19 -15.48 25.50 -26.71
CA LEU A 19 -16.46 24.53 -26.14
C LEU A 19 -15.90 23.11 -26.15
N LEU A 20 -15.21 22.68 -27.19
CA LEU A 20 -14.52 21.40 -27.26
C LEU A 20 -13.37 21.27 -26.26
N LEU A 21 -12.60 22.36 -26.03
CA LEU A 21 -11.59 22.41 -24.98
C LEU A 21 -12.20 22.30 -23.59
N ILE A 22 -13.29 23.01 -23.31
CA ILE A 22 -14.01 22.95 -22.04
C ILE A 22 -14.59 21.55 -21.83
N LEU A 23 -15.19 20.91 -22.85
CA LEU A 23 -15.69 19.55 -22.78
C LEU A 23 -14.55 18.54 -22.62
N PHE A 24 -13.39 18.75 -23.22
CA PHE A 24 -12.20 17.93 -23.04
C PHE A 24 -11.65 18.04 -21.61
N PHE A 25 -11.60 19.25 -21.03
CA PHE A 25 -11.18 19.45 -19.64
C PHE A 25 -12.25 18.99 -18.63
N LEU A 26 -13.54 19.09 -18.94
CA LEU A 26 -14.63 18.52 -18.13
C LEU A 26 -14.70 17.00 -18.21
N GLY A 27 -14.27 16.40 -19.34
CA GLY A 27 -14.13 14.95 -19.52
C GLY A 27 -12.87 14.36 -18.89
N MET A 28 -11.88 15.18 -18.53
CA MET A 28 -10.79 14.79 -17.65
C MET A 28 -11.31 14.83 -16.19
N ALA A 29 -12.18 13.90 -15.84
CA ALA A 29 -12.39 13.55 -14.45
C ALA A 29 -11.01 13.13 -13.92
N PHE A 30 -10.36 14.00 -13.13
CA PHE A 30 -9.20 13.60 -12.36
C PHE A 30 -9.62 12.33 -11.61
N PRO A 31 -8.93 11.20 -11.82
CA PRO A 31 -9.32 9.99 -11.11
C PRO A 31 -9.32 10.35 -9.63
N CYS A 32 -10.50 10.31 -9.02
CA CYS A 32 -10.62 10.54 -7.59
C CYS A 32 -9.69 9.52 -6.94
N GLN A 33 -8.57 10.01 -6.41
CA GLN A 33 -7.61 9.12 -5.74
C GLN A 33 -8.36 8.58 -4.53
N GLY A 34 -8.73 7.29 -4.56
CA GLY A 34 -9.46 6.66 -3.48
C GLY A 34 -8.73 6.83 -2.16
N LYS A 35 -9.46 6.74 -1.07
CA LYS A 35 -8.90 6.86 0.28
C LYS A 35 -7.98 5.68 0.57
N MET A 36 -7.04 5.86 1.49
CA MET A 36 -6.20 4.79 2.01
C MET A 36 -6.72 4.32 3.35
N PHE A 37 -6.95 3.03 3.48
CA PHE A 37 -7.32 2.37 4.73
C PHE A 37 -6.25 1.37 5.10
N GLY A 38 -5.67 1.48 6.29
CA GLY A 38 -4.55 0.65 6.69
C GLY A 38 -4.67 0.06 8.08
N LEU A 39 -4.25 -1.18 8.23
CA LEU A 39 -3.95 -1.81 9.51
C LEU A 39 -2.45 -2.06 9.60
N PHE A 40 -1.82 -1.43 10.58
CA PHE A 40 -0.41 -1.54 10.88
C PHE A 40 -0.26 -2.14 12.27
N TYR A 41 0.41 -3.27 12.39
CA TYR A 41 0.67 -3.80 13.71
C TYR A 41 2.09 -4.35 13.85
N GLY A 42 2.67 -4.15 15.04
CA GLY A 42 4.00 -4.59 15.41
C GLY A 42 4.03 -5.20 16.79
N CYS A 43 4.89 -6.18 16.96
CA CYS A 43 5.09 -6.86 18.22
C CYS A 43 6.58 -7.22 18.36
N ASN A 44 7.27 -6.63 19.34
CA ASN A 44 8.69 -6.88 19.57
C ASN A 44 8.96 -8.30 20.06
N GLY A 45 8.00 -8.94 20.79
CA GLY A 45 8.30 -10.15 21.48
C GLY A 45 9.35 -9.93 22.58
N ASP A 46 10.17 -10.94 22.81
CA ASP A 46 11.16 -10.90 23.91
C ASP A 46 12.54 -10.38 23.47
N ASP A 47 12.85 -10.39 22.17
CA ASP A 47 14.19 -10.17 21.64
C ASP A 47 14.30 -9.17 20.47
N LEU A 48 13.17 -8.72 19.87
CA LEU A 48 13.18 -7.65 18.89
C LEU A 48 13.08 -6.29 19.58
N LEU A 49 13.76 -5.30 19.01
CA LEU A 49 13.81 -3.96 19.60
C LEU A 49 12.90 -2.97 18.86
N TYR A 50 12.70 -3.15 17.55
CA TYR A 50 12.20 -2.06 16.71
C TYR A 50 10.90 -2.36 15.97
N ALA A 51 10.34 -3.56 16.05
CA ALA A 51 9.12 -3.92 15.31
C ALA A 51 7.93 -2.98 15.59
N GLU A 52 7.80 -2.49 16.82
CA GLU A 52 6.75 -1.54 17.18
C GLU A 52 7.01 -0.13 16.66
N GLU A 53 8.28 0.29 16.61
CA GLU A 53 8.67 1.58 16.04
C GLU A 53 8.56 1.56 14.50
N ASP A 54 8.82 0.43 13.86
CA ASP A 54 8.63 0.22 12.43
C ASP A 54 7.21 0.55 11.99
N VAL A 55 6.25 -0.11 12.58
CA VAL A 55 4.85 0.10 12.20
C VAL A 55 4.33 1.47 12.60
N LYS A 56 4.89 2.09 13.64
CA LYS A 56 4.61 3.48 14.02
C LYS A 56 5.14 4.45 12.96
N ALA A 57 6.37 4.25 12.49
CA ALA A 57 6.97 5.07 11.44
C ALA A 57 6.19 4.95 10.11
N LEU A 58 5.91 3.72 9.66
CA LEU A 58 5.09 3.47 8.47
C LEU A 58 3.69 4.09 8.60
N ALA A 59 3.01 3.88 9.74
CA ALA A 59 1.68 4.46 9.99
C ALA A 59 1.71 6.00 9.92
N SER A 60 2.78 6.62 10.44
CA SER A 60 2.98 8.07 10.40
C SER A 60 3.10 8.58 8.97
N LEU A 61 3.89 7.90 8.12
CA LEU A 61 4.05 8.23 6.70
C LEU A 61 2.71 8.17 5.96
N TYR A 62 1.96 7.09 6.13
CA TYR A 62 0.66 6.97 5.48
C TYR A 62 -0.38 7.95 6.00
N ARG A 63 -0.36 8.31 7.28
CA ARG A 63 -1.22 9.39 7.84
C ARG A 63 -0.90 10.75 7.23
N LYS A 64 0.37 11.07 6.98
CA LYS A 64 0.76 12.28 6.24
C LYS A 64 0.15 12.31 4.84
N ASN A 65 -0.12 11.15 4.23
CA ASN A 65 -0.82 11.01 2.96
C ASN A 65 -2.36 10.90 3.10
N ASN A 66 -2.93 11.36 4.20
CA ASN A 66 -4.37 11.32 4.50
C ASN A 66 -4.94 9.89 4.61
N GLY A 67 -4.09 8.92 4.97
CA GLY A 67 -4.51 7.54 5.20
C GLY A 67 -5.28 7.40 6.52
N ASN A 68 -6.40 6.68 6.47
CA ASN A 68 -7.10 6.21 7.65
C ASN A 68 -6.37 4.97 8.18
N VAL A 69 -5.48 5.16 9.14
CA VAL A 69 -4.57 4.12 9.63
C VAL A 69 -4.87 3.76 11.08
N ILE A 70 -5.14 2.49 11.32
CA ILE A 70 -5.18 1.88 12.65
C ILE A 70 -3.80 1.31 12.96
N LEU A 71 -3.23 1.72 14.08
CA LEU A 71 -1.95 1.25 14.60
C LEU A 71 -2.17 0.44 15.87
N ILE A 72 -1.65 -0.79 15.91
CA ILE A 72 -1.72 -1.70 17.06
C ILE A 72 -0.30 -2.12 17.43
N ARG A 73 0.08 -1.99 18.71
CA ARG A 73 1.42 -2.30 19.20
C ARG A 73 1.37 -2.92 20.60
N GLY A 74 2.45 -3.62 20.95
CA GLY A 74 2.68 -4.16 22.28
C GLY A 74 1.59 -5.13 22.71
N ASP A 75 1.18 -5.03 23.97
CA ASP A 75 0.15 -5.88 24.58
C ASP A 75 -1.22 -5.82 23.90
N LYS A 76 -1.49 -4.77 23.11
CA LYS A 76 -2.71 -4.63 22.31
C LYS A 76 -2.68 -5.44 21.02
N ALA A 77 -1.51 -5.92 20.59
CA ALA A 77 -1.33 -6.71 19.38
C ALA A 77 -1.74 -8.17 19.54
N VAL A 78 -2.85 -8.42 20.26
CA VAL A 78 -3.43 -9.77 20.40
C VAL A 78 -4.25 -10.14 19.15
N LYS A 79 -4.27 -11.43 18.83
CA LYS A 79 -4.91 -11.98 17.61
C LYS A 79 -6.36 -11.49 17.42
N SER A 80 -7.15 -11.48 18.47
CA SER A 80 -8.57 -11.04 18.41
C SER A 80 -8.69 -9.55 18.03
N THR A 81 -7.85 -8.69 18.60
CA THR A 81 -7.81 -7.26 18.30
C THR A 81 -7.38 -7.03 16.86
N ILE A 82 -6.34 -7.72 16.39
CA ILE A 82 -5.86 -7.62 15.02
C ILE A 82 -6.96 -8.03 14.03
N LEU A 83 -7.60 -9.17 14.22
CA LEU A 83 -8.66 -9.65 13.34
C LEU A 83 -9.90 -8.74 13.35
N LYS A 84 -10.25 -8.18 14.52
CA LYS A 84 -11.32 -7.18 14.64
C LYS A 84 -11.04 -5.97 13.75
N TYR A 85 -9.87 -5.36 13.89
CA TYR A 85 -9.54 -4.15 13.15
C TYR A 85 -9.20 -4.43 11.67
N LEU A 86 -8.66 -5.60 11.36
CA LEU A 86 -8.50 -6.05 9.98
C LEU A 86 -9.86 -6.12 9.27
N THR A 87 -10.88 -6.67 9.94
CA THR A 87 -12.24 -6.72 9.42
C THR A 87 -12.84 -5.33 9.25
N ILE A 88 -12.67 -4.44 10.24
CA ILE A 88 -13.18 -3.07 10.20
C ILE A 88 -12.57 -2.30 9.01
N GLN A 89 -11.26 -2.30 8.86
CA GLN A 89 -10.58 -1.60 7.78
C GLN A 89 -10.91 -2.21 6.41
N SER A 90 -11.00 -3.53 6.33
CA SER A 90 -11.40 -4.22 5.08
C SER A 90 -12.80 -3.82 4.64
N LYS A 91 -13.77 -3.76 5.56
CA LYS A 91 -15.16 -3.36 5.27
C LYS A 91 -15.30 -1.88 4.92
N ALA A 92 -14.41 -1.02 5.43
CA ALA A 92 -14.46 0.42 5.17
C ALA A 92 -14.05 0.77 3.73
N CYS A 93 -13.33 -0.11 3.05
CA CYS A 93 -12.85 0.13 1.68
C CYS A 93 -13.96 -0.02 0.64
N SER A 94 -14.06 0.97 -0.25
CA SER A 94 -14.72 0.87 -1.55
C SER A 94 -13.77 0.32 -2.63
N GLU A 95 -14.27 0.12 -3.85
CA GLU A 95 -13.47 -0.43 -4.95
C GLU A 95 -12.30 0.47 -5.36
N ASP A 96 -12.48 1.78 -5.30
CA ASP A 96 -11.48 2.76 -5.72
C ASP A 96 -10.45 3.08 -4.63
N ASP A 97 -10.66 2.58 -3.41
CA ASP A 97 -9.76 2.80 -2.29
C ASP A 97 -8.50 1.92 -2.38
N ILE A 98 -7.56 2.20 -1.49
CA ILE A 98 -6.34 1.42 -1.29
C ILE A 98 -6.40 0.79 0.10
N PHE A 99 -6.31 -0.53 0.16
CA PHE A 99 -6.15 -1.25 1.41
C PHE A 99 -4.68 -1.54 1.68
N ILE A 100 -4.22 -1.28 2.92
CA ILE A 100 -2.84 -1.49 3.32
C ILE A 100 -2.80 -2.37 4.57
N PHE A 101 -1.98 -3.40 4.54
CA PHE A 101 -1.66 -4.22 5.70
C PHE A 101 -0.16 -4.22 5.91
N ALA A 102 0.31 -3.71 7.06
CA ALA A 102 1.71 -3.68 7.40
C ALA A 102 1.95 -4.41 8.72
N TYR A 103 2.99 -5.20 8.75
CA TYR A 103 3.45 -5.96 9.91
C TYR A 103 4.96 -5.86 10.06
N SER A 104 5.44 -5.69 11.30
CA SER A 104 6.80 -5.93 11.72
C SER A 104 6.84 -6.78 12.99
N GLY A 105 7.76 -7.73 13.07
CA GLY A 105 7.89 -8.65 14.19
C GLY A 105 8.42 -10.03 13.80
N HIS A 106 8.25 -11.01 14.68
CA HIS A 106 8.64 -12.38 14.39
C HIS A 106 7.76 -13.04 13.32
N GLY A 107 8.39 -13.76 12.41
CA GLY A 107 7.73 -14.53 11.36
C GLY A 107 8.10 -16.00 11.36
N GLY A 108 7.13 -16.84 10.99
CA GLY A 108 7.30 -18.26 10.70
C GLY A 108 6.93 -18.60 9.27
N LYS A 109 7.09 -19.86 8.87
CA LYS A 109 6.86 -20.29 7.47
C LYS A 109 5.48 -19.93 6.92
N ASN A 110 4.43 -19.89 7.74
CA ASN A 110 3.07 -19.58 7.30
C ASN A 110 2.32 -18.68 8.29
N CYS A 111 3.02 -18.01 9.18
CA CYS A 111 2.43 -17.22 10.24
C CYS A 111 3.29 -16.05 10.64
N ILE A 112 2.70 -15.13 11.37
CA ILE A 112 3.31 -14.00 12.03
C ILE A 112 2.92 -14.02 13.50
N SER A 113 3.78 -13.47 14.35
CA SER A 113 3.54 -13.41 15.78
C SER A 113 2.51 -12.35 16.14
N THR A 114 1.77 -12.61 17.19
CA THR A 114 0.97 -11.63 17.93
C THR A 114 1.46 -11.64 19.38
N TYR A 115 1.02 -10.70 20.18
CA TYR A 115 1.46 -10.60 21.57
C TYR A 115 1.23 -11.90 22.36
N ASN A 116 0.16 -12.64 22.09
CA ASN A 116 -0.23 -13.81 22.88
C ASN A 116 -0.20 -15.14 22.11
N CYS A 117 -0.01 -15.12 20.80
CA CYS A 117 -0.01 -16.35 19.99
C CYS A 117 0.46 -16.05 18.56
N ILE A 118 0.20 -16.96 17.63
CA ILE A 118 0.46 -16.77 16.21
C ILE A 118 -0.82 -16.46 15.42
N LEU A 119 -0.66 -15.73 14.32
CA LEU A 119 -1.68 -15.45 13.32
C LEU A 119 -1.22 -16.04 11.98
N ASP A 120 -1.93 -17.03 11.48
CA ASP A 120 -1.60 -17.66 10.22
C ASP A 120 -1.96 -16.79 9.01
N PHE A 121 -1.15 -16.90 7.96
CA PHE A 121 -1.33 -16.12 6.72
C PHE A 121 -2.65 -16.44 6.00
N ALA A 122 -3.17 -17.65 6.14
CA ALA A 122 -4.44 -18.06 5.54
C ALA A 122 -5.60 -17.31 6.18
N THR A 123 -5.60 -17.14 7.49
CA THR A 123 -6.60 -16.35 8.23
C THR A 123 -6.58 -14.88 7.83
N VAL A 124 -5.39 -14.26 7.72
CA VAL A 124 -5.25 -12.87 7.25
C VAL A 124 -5.85 -12.71 5.85
N LYS A 125 -5.43 -13.57 4.92
CA LYS A 125 -5.91 -13.55 3.52
C LYS A 125 -7.42 -13.78 3.43
N LYS A 126 -7.95 -14.78 4.14
CA LYS A 126 -9.38 -15.07 4.18
C LYS A 126 -10.18 -13.87 4.68
N THR A 127 -9.75 -13.21 5.73
CA THR A 127 -10.43 -12.03 6.26
C THR A 127 -10.47 -10.91 5.23
N ILE A 128 -9.34 -10.63 4.57
CA ILE A 128 -9.26 -9.57 3.56
C ILE A 128 -10.14 -9.92 2.35
N THR A 129 -10.06 -11.14 1.82
CA THR A 129 -10.85 -11.54 0.65
C THR A 129 -12.34 -11.58 0.92
N SER A 130 -12.74 -11.87 2.16
CA SER A 130 -14.16 -11.91 2.54
C SER A 130 -14.80 -10.52 2.67
N TYR A 131 -14.02 -9.48 2.98
CA TYR A 131 -14.57 -8.19 3.35
C TYR A 131 -14.06 -6.99 2.55
N CYS A 132 -12.84 -7.06 1.98
CA CYS A 132 -12.21 -5.92 1.33
C CYS A 132 -12.60 -5.82 -0.14
N LYS A 133 -13.30 -4.75 -0.50
CA LYS A 133 -13.69 -4.44 -1.89
C LYS A 133 -12.61 -3.69 -2.66
N ALA A 134 -11.60 -3.13 -1.99
CA ALA A 134 -10.55 -2.35 -2.63
C ALA A 134 -9.88 -3.14 -3.76
N ARG A 135 -9.78 -2.53 -4.94
CA ARG A 135 -9.05 -3.11 -6.09
C ARG A 135 -7.55 -2.99 -5.94
N ARG A 136 -7.08 -2.06 -5.11
CA ARG A 136 -5.66 -1.86 -4.84
C ARG A 136 -5.33 -2.31 -3.42
N LYS A 137 -4.40 -3.25 -3.29
CA LYS A 137 -3.98 -3.80 -2.00
C LYS A 137 -2.46 -3.78 -1.89
N VAL A 138 -1.95 -3.29 -0.78
CA VAL A 138 -0.52 -3.24 -0.47
C VAL A 138 -0.27 -4.01 0.83
N PHE A 139 0.67 -4.92 0.79
CA PHE A 139 1.11 -5.69 1.95
C PHE A 139 2.59 -5.40 2.19
N ILE A 140 2.94 -5.05 3.42
CA ILE A 140 4.32 -4.81 3.86
C ILE A 140 4.56 -5.75 5.04
N LEU A 141 5.48 -6.69 4.88
CA LEU A 141 5.82 -7.66 5.94
C LEU A 141 7.33 -7.62 6.20
N ASP A 142 7.69 -7.04 7.33
CA ASP A 142 9.06 -7.02 7.83
C ASP A 142 9.22 -8.08 8.91
N CYS A 143 9.53 -9.30 8.48
CA CYS A 143 9.70 -10.45 9.36
C CYS A 143 10.40 -11.61 8.66
N CYS A 144 10.96 -12.52 9.45
CA CYS A 144 11.50 -13.77 8.94
C CYS A 144 10.48 -14.55 8.11
N PHE A 145 10.93 -15.24 7.07
CA PHE A 145 10.11 -16.09 6.19
C PHE A 145 8.91 -15.40 5.53
N SER A 146 8.89 -14.07 5.50
CA SER A 146 7.78 -13.25 4.99
C SER A 146 7.42 -13.56 3.53
N GLY A 147 8.37 -14.00 2.72
CA GLY A 147 8.13 -14.43 1.35
C GLY A 147 7.10 -15.56 1.18
N ASN A 148 6.76 -16.29 2.25
CA ASN A 148 5.67 -17.27 2.23
C ASN A 148 4.27 -16.62 2.12
N PHE A 149 4.15 -15.34 2.50
CA PHE A 149 2.91 -14.59 2.29
C PHE A 149 2.64 -14.32 0.81
N ALA A 150 3.66 -14.30 -0.04
CA ALA A 150 3.58 -13.86 -1.44
C ALA A 150 2.79 -14.78 -2.39
N ASN A 151 2.13 -15.83 -1.91
CA ASN A 151 1.20 -16.62 -2.74
C ASN A 151 -0.10 -15.83 -2.97
N VAL A 152 -0.17 -15.14 -4.12
CA VAL A 152 -1.21 -14.16 -4.48
C VAL A 152 -2.55 -14.81 -4.83
N SER A 153 -2.56 -16.09 -5.25
CA SER A 153 -3.76 -16.79 -5.74
C SER A 153 -4.96 -16.77 -4.77
N LYS A 154 -4.71 -16.40 -3.51
CA LYS A 154 -5.72 -16.34 -2.46
C LYS A 154 -6.15 -14.92 -2.06
N LEU A 155 -5.73 -13.88 -2.78
CA LEU A 155 -6.04 -12.47 -2.45
C LEU A 155 -7.06 -11.82 -3.39
N GLY A 156 -7.69 -12.62 -4.26
CA GLY A 156 -8.65 -12.15 -5.26
C GLY A 156 -7.96 -11.71 -6.57
N HIS A 157 -8.65 -11.88 -7.69
CA HIS A 157 -8.11 -11.60 -9.02
C HIS A 157 -8.50 -10.22 -9.56
N ASN A 158 -9.30 -9.44 -8.81
CA ASN A 158 -9.79 -8.15 -9.28
C ASN A 158 -8.89 -7.02 -8.73
N GLY A 159 -8.04 -6.45 -9.62
CA GLY A 159 -7.25 -5.28 -9.32
C GLY A 159 -5.77 -5.56 -9.04
N SER A 160 -5.08 -4.56 -8.50
CA SER A 160 -3.64 -4.60 -8.25
C SER A 160 -3.34 -5.01 -6.81
N THR A 161 -2.50 -6.00 -6.65
CA THR A 161 -2.01 -6.45 -5.33
C THR A 161 -0.50 -6.42 -5.33
N VAL A 162 0.08 -5.67 -4.40
CA VAL A 162 1.53 -5.57 -4.17
C VAL A 162 1.86 -6.18 -2.82
N ILE A 163 2.80 -7.10 -2.79
CA ILE A 163 3.29 -7.75 -1.57
C ILE A 163 4.80 -7.49 -1.47
N ILE A 164 5.18 -6.73 -0.48
CA ILE A 164 6.55 -6.33 -0.18
C ILE A 164 6.99 -7.09 1.06
N THR A 165 8.06 -7.86 0.96
CA THR A 165 8.55 -8.71 2.06
C THR A 165 10.03 -8.52 2.27
N SER A 166 10.49 -8.49 3.52
CA SER A 166 11.90 -8.32 3.88
C SER A 166 12.76 -9.55 3.58
N ALA A 167 12.14 -10.74 3.50
CA ALA A 167 12.87 -11.98 3.34
C ALA A 167 12.21 -12.90 2.31
N ARG A 168 12.98 -13.81 1.73
CA ARG A 168 12.47 -14.92 0.93
C ARG A 168 11.77 -15.97 1.80
N LYS A 169 11.20 -16.99 1.18
CA LYS A 169 10.42 -18.05 1.87
C LYS A 169 11.20 -18.81 2.93
N ASN A 170 12.49 -19.00 2.74
CA ASN A 170 13.37 -19.79 3.64
C ASN A 170 14.49 -18.91 4.20
N GLU A 171 14.22 -17.63 4.41
CA GLU A 171 15.20 -16.64 4.81
C GLU A 171 14.74 -15.90 6.06
N MET A 172 15.69 -15.57 6.92
CA MET A 172 15.47 -14.71 8.07
C MET A 172 15.68 -13.25 7.67
N SER A 173 15.01 -12.34 8.36
CA SER A 173 15.14 -10.90 8.25
C SER A 173 15.85 -10.36 9.49
N SER A 174 16.42 -9.18 9.40
CA SER A 174 17.19 -8.56 10.48
C SER A 174 16.72 -7.13 10.77
N GLU A 175 17.03 -6.67 11.97
CA GLU A 175 16.94 -5.26 12.36
C GLU A 175 18.27 -4.56 12.06
N THR A 176 18.21 -3.26 11.75
CA THR A 176 19.40 -2.41 11.56
C THR A 176 19.87 -1.82 12.89
N SER A 177 21.10 -1.31 12.92
CA SER A 177 21.57 -0.49 14.04
C SER A 177 20.85 0.86 14.18
N ASP A 178 20.14 1.27 13.13
CA ASP A 178 19.51 2.61 13.04
C ASP A 178 18.09 2.67 13.65
N GLY A 179 17.65 1.58 14.24
CA GLY A 179 16.40 1.55 15.02
C GLY A 179 15.18 1.06 14.24
N HIS A 180 15.38 0.33 13.14
CA HIS A 180 14.31 -0.25 12.32
C HIS A 180 14.69 -1.62 11.76
N GLY A 181 13.70 -2.40 11.33
CA GLY A 181 13.90 -3.53 10.42
C GLY A 181 14.47 -3.06 9.08
N GLU A 182 15.27 -3.91 8.42
CA GLU A 182 15.96 -3.52 7.17
C GLU A 182 15.00 -3.07 6.07
N LEU A 183 13.87 -3.77 5.89
CA LEU A 183 12.86 -3.39 4.91
C LEU A 183 12.18 -2.08 5.29
N THR A 184 11.81 -1.93 6.56
CA THR A 184 11.14 -0.72 7.06
C THR A 184 12.03 0.50 6.89
N GLN A 185 13.32 0.40 7.22
CA GLN A 185 14.27 1.49 6.98
C GLN A 185 14.36 1.85 5.50
N CYS A 186 14.41 0.84 4.62
CA CYS A 186 14.42 1.06 3.17
C CYS A 186 13.16 1.82 2.70
N ILE A 187 11.98 1.44 3.19
CA ILE A 187 10.72 2.11 2.82
C ILE A 187 10.67 3.54 3.36
N ILE A 188 11.15 3.77 4.58
CA ILE A 188 11.25 5.12 5.18
C ILE A 188 12.14 6.01 4.30
N ASP A 189 13.33 5.55 3.94
CA ASP A 189 14.27 6.27 3.09
C ASP A 189 13.65 6.57 1.71
N ALA A 190 13.02 5.57 1.09
CA ALA A 190 12.36 5.70 -0.20
C ALA A 190 11.24 6.76 -0.15
N PHE A 191 10.38 6.71 0.86
CA PHE A 191 9.24 7.62 0.99
C PHE A 191 9.64 9.03 1.45
N ASN A 192 10.83 9.19 2.02
CA ASN A 192 11.45 10.49 2.28
C ASN A 192 12.13 11.09 1.03
N GLY A 193 12.02 10.43 -0.12
CA GLY A 193 12.41 10.96 -1.42
C GLY A 193 13.64 10.35 -2.06
N GLN A 194 14.36 9.42 -1.37
CA GLN A 194 15.57 8.83 -1.95
C GLN A 194 15.28 7.90 -3.14
N ALA A 195 14.05 7.40 -3.27
CA ALA A 195 13.63 6.58 -4.41
C ALA A 195 12.92 7.38 -5.52
N ASP A 196 12.74 8.68 -5.35
CA ASP A 196 12.12 9.56 -6.36
C ASP A 196 13.14 9.91 -7.47
N PHE A 197 13.43 8.93 -8.32
CA PHE A 197 14.47 9.06 -9.34
C PHE A 197 14.09 10.03 -10.48
N ASN A 198 12.79 10.20 -10.72
CA ASN A 198 12.26 11.08 -11.77
C ASN A 198 11.84 12.47 -11.26
N HIS A 199 11.94 12.70 -9.93
CA HIS A 199 11.63 13.97 -9.25
C HIS A 199 10.16 14.44 -9.40
N ASP A 200 9.22 13.48 -9.56
CA ASP A 200 7.79 13.78 -9.68
C ASP A 200 7.04 13.79 -8.33
N LYS A 201 7.76 13.56 -7.21
CA LYS A 201 7.27 13.44 -5.83
C LYS A 201 6.33 12.25 -5.61
N ARG A 202 6.42 11.25 -6.43
CA ARG A 202 5.62 10.04 -6.35
C ARG A 202 6.57 8.85 -6.25
N ILE A 203 6.28 7.94 -5.35
CA ILE A 203 7.02 6.68 -5.26
C ILE A 203 6.13 5.56 -5.80
N THR A 204 6.54 5.01 -6.90
CA THR A 204 5.89 3.87 -7.55
C THR A 204 6.43 2.54 -7.03
N VAL A 205 5.76 1.44 -7.39
CA VAL A 205 6.27 0.08 -7.10
C VAL A 205 7.63 -0.12 -7.73
N ARG A 206 7.84 0.36 -8.95
CA ARG A 206 9.11 0.23 -9.68
C ARG A 206 10.24 0.96 -8.96
N GLU A 207 10.04 2.22 -8.60
CA GLU A 207 11.05 3.02 -7.91
C GLU A 207 11.43 2.43 -6.55
N LEU A 208 10.42 1.97 -5.77
CA LEU A 208 10.71 1.28 -4.51
C LEU A 208 11.50 0.00 -4.74
N TYR A 209 11.16 -0.80 -5.75
CA TYR A 209 11.88 -2.04 -6.07
C TYR A 209 13.34 -1.76 -6.43
N ASP A 210 13.57 -0.84 -7.37
CA ASP A 210 14.91 -0.50 -7.83
C ASP A 210 15.75 0.06 -6.67
N PHE A 211 15.17 0.93 -5.84
CA PHE A 211 15.83 1.47 -4.66
C PHE A 211 16.23 0.39 -3.64
N CYS A 212 15.29 -0.50 -3.28
CA CYS A 212 15.56 -1.56 -2.31
C CYS A 212 16.56 -2.61 -2.85
N LYS A 213 16.56 -2.88 -4.16
CA LYS A 213 17.48 -3.82 -4.79
C LYS A 213 18.95 -3.39 -4.65
N ASP A 214 19.20 -2.08 -4.68
CA ASP A 214 20.55 -1.51 -4.61
C ASP A 214 21.05 -1.33 -3.17
N LYS A 215 20.18 -1.50 -2.17
CA LYS A 215 20.57 -1.46 -0.75
C LYS A 215 21.24 -2.77 -0.34
N ARG A 216 22.31 -2.63 0.44
CA ARG A 216 22.97 -3.79 1.07
C ARG A 216 22.17 -4.20 2.30
N MET A 217 21.38 -5.24 2.18
CA MET A 217 20.61 -5.86 3.26
C MET A 217 21.14 -7.27 3.53
N THR A 218 20.93 -7.75 4.75
CA THR A 218 21.28 -9.13 5.13
C THR A 218 20.30 -10.14 4.53
N SER A 219 19.06 -9.70 4.26
CA SER A 219 18.02 -10.49 3.63
C SER A 219 17.62 -9.93 2.26
N HIS A 220 16.84 -10.70 1.50
CA HIS A 220 16.43 -10.32 0.15
C HIS A 220 14.99 -9.78 0.15
N VAL A 221 14.86 -8.48 -0.03
CA VAL A 221 13.55 -7.87 -0.28
C VAL A 221 12.93 -8.48 -1.53
N THR A 222 11.66 -8.85 -1.44
CA THR A 222 10.90 -9.29 -2.61
C THR A 222 9.64 -8.44 -2.77
N ILE A 223 9.35 -8.06 -4.01
CA ILE A 223 8.09 -7.42 -4.38
C ILE A 223 7.38 -8.35 -5.36
N LYS A 224 6.20 -8.81 -5.00
CA LYS A 224 5.40 -9.78 -5.78
C LYS A 224 3.95 -9.38 -5.82
N GLY A 225 3.23 -9.89 -6.79
CA GLY A 225 1.79 -9.66 -6.90
C GLY A 225 1.30 -9.52 -8.32
N LEU A 226 0.11 -8.96 -8.47
CA LEU A 226 -0.51 -8.56 -9.73
C LEU A 226 -0.60 -7.04 -9.72
N PHE A 227 0.33 -6.35 -10.35
CA PHE A 227 0.39 -4.89 -10.36
C PHE A 227 1.05 -4.36 -11.63
N ASN A 228 0.81 -3.09 -11.91
CA ASN A 228 1.59 -2.32 -12.86
C ASN A 228 2.76 -1.67 -12.11
N ASP A 229 3.95 -1.70 -12.69
CA ASP A 229 5.17 -1.10 -12.12
C ASP A 229 5.00 0.37 -11.74
N ASN A 230 4.14 1.09 -12.48
CA ASN A 230 3.80 2.49 -12.21
C ASN A 230 2.72 2.67 -11.13
N MET A 231 2.28 1.60 -10.44
CA MET A 231 1.33 1.73 -9.35
C MET A 231 1.91 2.61 -8.25
N LEU A 232 1.19 3.68 -7.91
CA LEU A 232 1.58 4.62 -6.86
C LEU A 232 1.47 3.97 -5.48
N LEU A 233 2.56 4.02 -4.72
CA LEU A 233 2.63 3.58 -3.33
C LEU A 233 2.56 4.75 -2.34
N TYR A 234 3.20 5.88 -2.69
CA TYR A 234 3.33 7.02 -1.79
C TYR A 234 3.48 8.33 -2.58
N THR A 235 3.01 9.44 -1.99
CA THR A 235 3.25 10.79 -2.50
C THR A 235 4.05 11.58 -1.47
N ILE A 236 5.20 12.12 -1.87
CA ILE A 236 6.06 12.91 -1.00
C ILE A 236 5.38 14.25 -0.74
N LYS A 237 5.03 14.52 0.51
CA LYS A 237 4.48 15.80 0.97
C LYS A 237 5.58 16.61 1.66
N LYS A 238 5.59 17.90 1.38
CA LYS A 238 6.45 18.86 2.10
C LYS A 238 5.99 19.07 3.54
#